data_2a28cf94c67148e73252724fdfa17b65
#
_entry.id   2a28cf94c67148e73252724fdfa17b65
#
_cell.length_a   1.000
_cell.length_b   1.000
_cell.length_c   1.000
_cell.angle_alpha   90.00
_cell.angle_beta   90.00
_cell.angle_gamma   90.00
#
_symmetry.space_group_name_H-M   'P 1'
#
loop_
_entity.id
_entity.type
_entity.pdbx_description
1 polymer ?
#
loop_
_entity_poly.entity_id
_entity_poly.type
_entity_poly.pdbx_seq_one_letter_code
_entity_poly.pdbx_strand_id
1 'polypeptide(L)'
;MKKCVYFLFLVIFVNYNVINASEKISLISLNDIKIIFSTDAKTWNQNLVFLDKKLSMKKLQLDNNSNYSLKTTFSNGYVVITPYFKLDLVESLNINYYFNSINKKNTDSVINHFQSLDKDLCNYIKIDKNDIFIDIKNC
;
A
#
# COMPACT_ATOMS: atom_id res chain seq x y z
N MET A 1 -29.39 39.88 -9.80
CA MET A 1 -28.31 39.32 -10.62
C MET A 1 -27.00 39.07 -9.87
N LYS A 2 -26.55 39.95 -8.98
CA LYS A 2 -25.28 39.75 -8.25
C LYS A 2 -25.26 38.51 -7.33
N LYS A 3 -26.38 38.12 -6.71
CA LYS A 3 -26.46 36.98 -5.82
C LYS A 3 -26.33 35.59 -6.53
N CYS A 4 -26.81 35.48 -7.77
CA CYS A 4 -26.70 34.23 -8.53
C CYS A 4 -25.27 33.94 -9.01
N VAL A 5 -24.49 34.99 -9.30
CA VAL A 5 -23.09 34.83 -9.73
C VAL A 5 -22.22 34.28 -8.57
N TYR A 6 -22.45 34.79 -7.35
CA TYR A 6 -21.72 34.27 -6.17
C TYR A 6 -22.05 32.81 -5.87
N PHE A 7 -23.29 32.40 -6.03
CA PHE A 7 -23.69 31.01 -5.83
C PHE A 7 -23.07 30.05 -6.87
N LEU A 8 -23.01 30.48 -8.13
CA LEU A 8 -22.38 29.73 -9.19
C LEU A 8 -20.85 29.54 -8.95
N PHE A 9 -20.19 30.61 -8.49
CA PHE A 9 -18.77 30.57 -8.13
C PHE A 9 -18.49 29.64 -6.96
N LEU A 10 -19.35 29.60 -5.95
CA LEU A 10 -19.22 28.72 -4.80
C LEU A 10 -19.37 27.21 -5.19
N VAL A 11 -20.33 26.92 -6.06
CA VAL A 11 -20.55 25.55 -6.58
C VAL A 11 -19.37 25.08 -7.43
N ILE A 12 -18.82 25.95 -8.28
CA ILE A 12 -17.63 25.62 -9.08
C ILE A 12 -16.41 25.38 -8.18
N PHE A 13 -16.23 26.17 -7.12
CA PHE A 13 -15.13 26.03 -6.18
C PHE A 13 -15.20 24.72 -5.38
N VAL A 14 -16.39 24.34 -4.91
CA VAL A 14 -16.62 23.06 -4.21
C VAL A 14 -16.38 21.88 -5.14
N ASN A 15 -16.84 21.91 -6.37
CA ASN A 15 -16.58 20.87 -7.36
C ASN A 15 -15.09 20.76 -7.72
N TYR A 16 -14.39 21.88 -7.83
CA TYR A 16 -12.95 21.89 -8.11
C TYR A 16 -12.15 21.25 -6.98
N ASN A 17 -12.49 21.48 -5.72
CA ASN A 17 -11.83 20.85 -4.57
C ASN A 17 -12.11 19.34 -4.48
N VAL A 18 -13.29 18.87 -4.86
CA VAL A 18 -13.63 17.44 -4.92
C VAL A 18 -12.85 16.73 -6.03
N ILE A 19 -12.67 17.35 -7.20
CA ILE A 19 -11.94 16.80 -8.35
C ILE A 19 -10.44 16.69 -8.06
N ASN A 20 -9.87 17.59 -7.24
CA ASN A 20 -8.46 17.65 -6.90
C ASN A 20 -8.09 16.90 -5.60
N ALA A 21 -9.04 16.27 -4.91
CA ALA A 21 -8.75 15.39 -3.80
C ALA A 21 -7.91 14.20 -4.29
N SER A 22 -6.60 14.22 -4.01
CA SER A 22 -5.70 13.13 -4.39
C SER A 22 -6.07 11.86 -3.61
N GLU A 23 -6.30 10.77 -4.31
CA GLU A 23 -6.47 9.46 -3.70
C GLU A 23 -5.20 9.10 -2.91
N LYS A 24 -5.37 8.83 -1.62
CA LYS A 24 -4.26 8.42 -0.77
C LYS A 24 -4.08 6.91 -0.85
N ILE A 25 -3.02 6.48 -1.52
CA ILE A 25 -2.61 5.07 -1.57
C ILE A 25 -1.78 4.75 -0.32
N SER A 26 -2.07 3.61 0.32
CA SER A 26 -1.26 3.11 1.44
C SER A 26 0.04 2.49 0.91
N LEU A 27 1.11 3.29 0.84
CA LEU A 27 2.43 2.82 0.44
C LEU A 27 3.21 2.33 1.65
N ILE A 28 3.81 1.13 1.54
CA ILE A 28 4.67 0.59 2.59
C ILE A 28 6.02 1.32 2.58
N SER A 29 6.49 1.74 3.75
CA SER A 29 7.78 2.43 3.87
C SER A 29 8.96 1.45 3.84
N LEU A 30 10.16 1.95 3.49
CA LEU A 30 11.39 1.17 3.61
C LEU A 30 11.62 0.66 5.03
N ASN A 31 11.32 1.48 6.03
CA ASN A 31 11.44 1.08 7.43
C ASN A 31 10.51 -0.08 7.79
N ASP A 32 9.27 -0.05 7.29
CA ASP A 32 8.31 -1.15 7.48
C ASP A 32 8.83 -2.44 6.83
N ILE A 33 9.37 -2.36 5.63
CA ILE A 33 9.97 -3.50 4.93
C ILE A 33 11.12 -4.10 5.76
N LYS A 34 12.02 -3.27 6.30
CA LYS A 34 13.12 -3.70 7.16
C LYS A 34 12.63 -4.36 8.46
N ILE A 35 11.58 -3.82 9.07
CA ILE A 35 10.95 -4.42 10.26
C ILE A 35 10.38 -5.81 9.90
N ILE A 36 9.70 -5.95 8.78
CA ILE A 36 9.12 -7.22 8.33
C ILE A 36 10.23 -8.26 8.11
N PHE A 37 11.30 -7.91 7.39
CA PHE A 37 12.43 -8.83 7.16
C PHE A 37 13.15 -9.24 8.45
N SER A 38 13.07 -8.46 9.53
CA SER A 38 13.63 -8.79 10.84
C SER A 38 12.67 -9.54 11.77
N THR A 39 11.44 -9.81 11.34
CA THR A 39 10.40 -10.44 12.16
C THR A 39 10.37 -11.94 11.88
N ASP A 40 10.41 -12.76 12.94
CA ASP A 40 10.29 -14.22 12.81
C ASP A 40 8.84 -14.66 12.59
N ALA A 41 8.67 -15.89 12.07
CA ALA A 41 7.37 -16.45 11.76
C ALA A 41 6.44 -16.55 12.98
N LYS A 42 6.97 -16.84 14.15
CA LYS A 42 6.21 -16.95 15.39
C LYS A 42 5.63 -15.59 15.80
N THR A 43 6.46 -14.55 15.78
CA THR A 43 6.04 -13.18 16.09
C THR A 43 5.02 -12.68 15.08
N TRP A 44 5.22 -12.95 13.80
CA TRP A 44 4.29 -12.61 12.75
C TRP A 44 2.89 -13.21 12.97
N ASN A 45 2.83 -14.48 13.31
CA ASN A 45 1.57 -15.20 13.49
C ASN A 45 0.81 -14.85 14.77
N GLN A 46 1.50 -14.46 15.83
CA GLN A 46 0.87 -14.36 17.14
C GLN A 46 0.39 -12.95 17.50
N ASN A 47 0.77 -11.92 16.74
CA ASN A 47 0.57 -10.58 17.28
C ASN A 47 0.30 -9.48 16.25
N LEU A 48 -0.89 -9.51 15.67
CA LEU A 48 -1.37 -8.42 14.80
C LEU A 48 -1.27 -7.05 15.50
N VAL A 49 -1.52 -7.00 16.82
CA VAL A 49 -1.40 -5.76 17.62
C VAL A 49 0.04 -5.26 17.67
N PHE A 50 1.01 -6.17 17.77
CA PHE A 50 2.42 -5.82 17.74
C PHE A 50 2.81 -5.24 16.36
N LEU A 51 2.39 -5.88 15.28
CA LEU A 51 2.66 -5.41 13.91
C LEU A 51 1.99 -4.05 13.65
N ASP A 52 0.75 -3.85 14.09
CA ASP A 52 0.05 -2.58 13.94
C ASP A 52 0.70 -1.42 14.73
N LYS A 53 1.39 -1.74 15.83
CA LYS A 53 2.20 -0.77 16.59
C LYS A 53 3.56 -0.50 15.96
N LYS A 54 4.20 -1.50 15.39
CA LYS A 54 5.55 -1.41 14.83
C LYS A 54 5.58 -0.84 13.43
N LEU A 55 4.63 -1.21 12.58
CA LEU A 55 4.56 -0.74 11.22
C LEU A 55 3.93 0.65 11.14
N SER A 56 4.38 1.46 10.20
CA SER A 56 3.78 2.77 9.92
C SER A 56 2.42 2.64 9.23
N MET A 57 2.19 1.55 8.51
CA MET A 57 0.88 1.21 7.96
C MET A 57 -0.09 0.90 9.09
N LYS A 58 -1.29 1.47 9.01
CA LYS A 58 -2.31 1.35 10.06
C LYS A 58 -3.55 0.61 9.56
N LYS A 59 -4.38 0.20 10.52
CA LYS A 59 -5.61 -0.57 10.26
C LYS A 59 -5.33 -1.89 9.54
N LEU A 60 -4.25 -2.57 9.92
CA LEU A 60 -3.91 -3.87 9.41
C LEU A 60 -4.94 -4.92 9.83
N GLN A 61 -5.30 -5.79 8.91
CA GLN A 61 -6.19 -6.92 9.13
C GLN A 61 -5.53 -8.19 8.59
N LEU A 62 -5.86 -9.35 9.16
CA LEU A 62 -5.48 -10.61 8.54
C LEU A 62 -6.27 -10.77 7.24
N ASP A 63 -5.58 -11.18 6.17
CA ASP A 63 -6.26 -11.56 4.94
C ASP A 63 -6.90 -12.94 5.13
N ASN A 64 -8.21 -13.03 4.86
CA ASN A 64 -8.99 -14.26 5.06
C ASN A 64 -8.49 -15.45 4.20
N ASN A 65 -7.70 -15.16 3.17
CA ASN A 65 -7.18 -16.17 2.24
C ASN A 65 -5.83 -16.76 2.68
N SER A 66 -5.17 -16.19 3.68
CA SER A 66 -3.86 -16.63 4.16
C SER A 66 -3.62 -16.25 5.61
N ASN A 67 -3.16 -17.20 6.40
CA ASN A 67 -2.82 -16.98 7.82
C ASN A 67 -1.62 -16.02 8.03
N TYR A 68 -0.86 -15.74 6.98
CA TYR A 68 0.36 -14.93 7.04
C TYR A 68 0.22 -13.56 6.38
N SER A 69 -0.82 -13.33 5.60
CA SER A 69 -1.00 -12.09 4.86
C SER A 69 -1.67 -11.02 5.70
N LEU A 70 -1.16 -9.80 5.59
CA LEU A 70 -1.76 -8.61 6.15
C LEU A 70 -2.44 -7.80 5.05
N LYS A 71 -3.59 -7.22 5.36
CA LYS A 71 -4.36 -6.39 4.45
C LYS A 71 -4.63 -5.03 5.07
N THR A 72 -4.49 -3.98 4.29
CA THR A 72 -5.01 -2.65 4.64
C THR A 72 -5.72 -2.03 3.44
N THR A 73 -6.78 -1.29 3.71
CA THR A 73 -7.60 -0.65 2.67
C THR A 73 -7.23 0.82 2.49
N PHE A 74 -7.44 1.32 1.29
CA PHE A 74 -7.38 2.74 0.95
C PHE A 74 -8.59 3.11 0.07
N SER A 75 -8.76 4.38 -0.29
CA SER A 75 -9.98 4.86 -0.94
C SER A 75 -10.35 4.14 -2.25
N ASN A 76 -9.37 3.71 -3.04
CA ASN A 76 -9.57 3.08 -4.36
C ASN A 76 -9.12 1.60 -4.40
N GLY A 77 -9.07 0.92 -3.24
CA GLY A 77 -8.71 -0.48 -3.23
C GLY A 77 -8.09 -0.95 -1.92
N TYR A 78 -7.20 -1.90 -2.01
CA TYR A 78 -6.48 -2.44 -0.86
C TYR A 78 -5.12 -2.99 -1.25
N VAL A 79 -4.25 -3.14 -0.27
CA VAL A 79 -2.95 -3.78 -0.40
C VAL A 79 -2.88 -5.01 0.50
N VAL A 80 -2.31 -6.09 -0.02
CA VAL A 80 -2.02 -7.32 0.71
C VAL A 80 -0.52 -7.51 0.79
N ILE A 81 -0.01 -7.78 1.98
CA ILE A 81 1.41 -7.98 2.27
C ILE A 81 1.58 -9.42 2.75
N THR A 82 2.32 -10.22 2.01
CA THR A 82 2.55 -11.63 2.29
C THR A 82 4.03 -11.91 2.44
N PRO A 83 4.52 -12.21 3.66
CA PRO A 83 5.89 -12.67 3.87
C PRO A 83 6.02 -14.16 3.53
N TYR A 84 7.15 -14.52 2.95
CA TYR A 84 7.57 -15.92 2.76
C TYR A 84 8.74 -16.21 3.67
N PHE A 85 8.58 -17.22 4.53
CA PHE A 85 9.56 -17.59 5.54
C PHE A 85 10.44 -18.74 5.08
N LYS A 86 11.71 -18.64 5.44
CA LYS A 86 12.68 -19.74 5.35
C LYS A 86 13.46 -19.78 6.66
N LEU A 87 13.45 -20.93 7.33
CA LEU A 87 14.08 -21.12 8.64
C LEU A 87 13.65 -20.02 9.65
N ASP A 88 12.35 -19.78 9.74
CA ASP A 88 11.70 -18.78 10.60
C ASP A 88 11.99 -17.30 10.26
N LEU A 89 12.81 -17.01 9.27
CA LEU A 89 13.09 -15.65 8.80
C LEU A 89 12.37 -15.36 7.49
N VAL A 90 12.02 -14.09 7.27
CA VAL A 90 11.42 -13.65 6.00
C VAL A 90 12.50 -13.68 4.91
N GLU A 91 12.31 -14.53 3.90
CA GLU A 91 13.18 -14.63 2.72
C GLU A 91 12.75 -13.66 1.61
N SER A 92 11.44 -13.55 1.40
CA SER A 92 10.86 -12.62 0.42
C SER A 92 9.53 -12.06 0.90
N LEU A 93 9.12 -10.96 0.30
CA LEU A 93 7.91 -10.24 0.63
C LEU A 93 7.15 -9.92 -0.65
N ASN A 94 5.94 -10.44 -0.78
CA ASN A 94 5.02 -10.02 -1.83
C ASN A 94 4.12 -8.89 -1.32
N ILE A 95 4.01 -7.84 -2.11
CA ILE A 95 3.13 -6.69 -1.85
C ILE A 95 2.24 -6.51 -3.06
N ASN A 96 0.96 -6.75 -2.90
CA ASN A 96 0.00 -6.74 -4.00
C ASN A 96 -1.01 -5.63 -3.80
N TYR A 97 -1.02 -4.67 -4.71
CA TYR A 97 -2.01 -3.58 -4.77
C TYR A 97 -3.15 -3.98 -5.68
N TYR A 98 -4.36 -3.96 -5.16
CA TYR A 98 -5.60 -4.22 -5.88
C TYR A 98 -6.42 -2.93 -5.95
N PHE A 99 -6.60 -2.41 -7.16
CA PHE A 99 -7.36 -1.19 -7.39
C PHE A 99 -8.75 -1.50 -7.89
N ASN A 100 -9.76 -0.74 -7.45
CA ASN A 100 -11.10 -0.78 -8.02
C ASN A 100 -11.09 -0.28 -9.47
N SER A 101 -10.32 0.78 -9.72
CA SER A 101 -9.95 1.26 -11.06
C SER A 101 -8.56 1.85 -11.01
N ILE A 102 -7.69 1.44 -11.92
CA ILE A 102 -6.32 1.94 -12.00
C ILE A 102 -6.20 3.04 -13.06
N ASN A 103 -5.41 4.04 -12.77
CA ASN A 103 -5.00 5.06 -13.73
C ASN A 103 -3.47 5.21 -13.73
N LYS A 104 -2.95 5.95 -14.72
CA LYS A 104 -1.51 6.15 -14.87
C LYS A 104 -0.88 6.79 -13.61
N LYS A 105 -1.55 7.73 -12.96
CA LYS A 105 -1.07 8.40 -11.75
C LYS A 105 -0.88 7.42 -10.59
N ASN A 106 -1.84 6.53 -10.37
CA ASN A 106 -1.76 5.49 -9.33
C ASN A 106 -0.63 4.50 -9.64
N THR A 107 -0.53 4.05 -10.89
CA THR A 107 0.54 3.17 -11.35
C THR A 107 1.90 3.79 -11.14
N ASP A 108 2.11 5.03 -11.61
CA ASP A 108 3.38 5.74 -11.48
C ASP A 108 3.74 5.98 -10.00
N SER A 109 2.78 6.28 -9.14
CA SER A 109 3.01 6.46 -7.69
C SER A 109 3.57 5.20 -7.04
N VAL A 110 2.98 4.03 -7.32
CA VAL A 110 3.44 2.75 -6.78
C VAL A 110 4.81 2.38 -7.36
N ILE A 111 4.97 2.44 -8.67
CA ILE A 111 6.22 2.07 -9.35
C ILE A 111 7.37 2.96 -8.86
N ASN A 112 7.20 4.27 -8.88
CA ASN A 112 8.26 5.21 -8.45
C ASN A 112 8.64 5.02 -6.99
N HIS A 113 7.66 4.73 -6.13
CA HIS A 113 7.92 4.44 -4.73
C HIS A 113 8.85 3.23 -4.58
N PHE A 114 8.53 2.10 -5.22
CA PHE A 114 9.33 0.89 -5.09
C PHE A 114 10.67 0.97 -5.82
N GLN A 115 10.75 1.70 -6.94
CA GLN A 115 12.03 1.96 -7.61
C GLN A 115 12.97 2.87 -6.82
N SER A 116 12.43 3.70 -5.92
CA SER A 116 13.21 4.60 -5.04
C SER A 116 13.69 3.94 -3.75
N LEU A 117 13.32 2.68 -3.49
CA LEU A 117 13.75 1.97 -2.29
C LEU A 117 15.25 1.65 -2.32
N ASP A 118 15.77 1.22 -1.17
CA ASP A 118 17.16 0.90 -0.95
C ASP A 118 17.74 -0.03 -2.03
N LYS A 119 18.97 0.23 -2.43
CA LYS A 119 19.72 -0.58 -3.42
C LYS A 119 20.02 -2.00 -2.93
N ASP A 120 19.96 -2.22 -1.62
CA ASP A 120 20.14 -3.54 -1.01
C ASP A 120 18.89 -4.43 -1.12
N LEU A 121 17.80 -3.87 -1.64
CA LEU A 121 16.56 -4.59 -1.90
C LEU A 121 16.34 -4.78 -3.39
N CYS A 122 16.29 -6.04 -3.80
CA CYS A 122 15.86 -6.39 -5.15
C CYS A 122 14.35 -6.42 -5.23
N ASN A 123 13.77 -5.63 -6.12
CA ASN A 123 12.34 -5.65 -6.36
C ASN A 123 12.02 -6.00 -7.81
N TYR A 124 10.94 -6.76 -7.99
CA TYR A 124 10.35 -7.07 -9.29
C TYR A 124 8.90 -6.61 -9.28
N ILE A 125 8.52 -5.82 -10.29
CA ILE A 125 7.18 -5.23 -10.39
C ILE A 125 6.49 -5.78 -11.63
N LYS A 126 5.28 -6.32 -11.46
CA LYS A 126 4.39 -6.76 -12.53
C LYS A 126 3.05 -6.03 -12.42
N ILE A 127 2.54 -5.56 -13.55
CA ILE A 127 1.20 -4.95 -13.65
C ILE A 127 0.32 -5.90 -14.44
N ASP A 128 -0.87 -6.19 -13.92
CA ASP A 128 -1.88 -6.98 -14.58
C ASP A 128 -3.27 -6.37 -14.35
N LYS A 129 -3.86 -5.80 -15.40
CA LYS A 129 -5.15 -5.08 -15.36
C LYS A 129 -5.15 -3.98 -14.28
N ASN A 130 -5.92 -4.16 -13.21
CA ASN A 130 -6.05 -3.20 -12.11
C ASN A 130 -5.14 -3.54 -10.91
N ASP A 131 -4.22 -4.49 -11.07
CA ASP A 131 -3.42 -5.01 -9.97
C ASP A 131 -1.93 -4.76 -10.23
N ILE A 132 -1.20 -4.44 -9.16
CA ILE A 132 0.25 -4.27 -9.18
C ILE A 132 0.86 -5.25 -8.18
N PHE A 133 1.69 -6.14 -8.68
CA PHE A 133 2.38 -7.18 -7.90
C PHE A 133 3.85 -6.80 -7.74
N ILE A 134 4.32 -6.76 -6.50
CA ILE A 134 5.70 -6.43 -6.16
C ILE A 134 6.29 -7.58 -5.35
N ASP A 135 7.41 -8.12 -5.81
CA ASP A 135 8.20 -9.12 -5.08
C ASP A 135 9.51 -8.47 -4.63
N ILE A 136 9.78 -8.51 -3.33
CA ILE A 136 10.97 -7.90 -2.71
C ILE A 136 11.79 -8.98 -2.05
N LYS A 137 13.10 -8.96 -2.29
CA LYS A 137 14.11 -9.84 -1.68
C LYS A 137 15.30 -9.01 -1.23
N ASN A 138 16.05 -9.52 -0.28
CA ASN A 138 17.42 -9.01 -0.04
C ASN A 138 18.29 -9.38 -1.24
N CYS A 139 19.01 -8.40 -1.77
CA CYS A 139 19.97 -8.66 -2.86
C CYS A 139 21.28 -9.36 -2.31
#